data_c5f53d40fa50f0d6e3bae9bd1cc878dd
#
_entry.id   c5f53d40fa50f0d6e3bae9bd1cc878dd
#
_cell.length_a   1.000
_cell.length_b   1.000
_cell.length_c   1.000
_cell.angle_alpha   90.00
_cell.angle_beta   90.00
_cell.angle_gamma   90.00
#
_symmetry.space_group_name_H-M   'P 1'
#
loop_
_entity.id
_entity.type
_entity.pdbx_description
1 polymer ?
#
loop_
_entity_poly.entity_id
_entity_poly.type
_entity_poly.pdbx_seq_one_letter_code
_entity_poly.pdbx_strand_id
1 'polypeptide(L)'
;MSETVDPVVRTASPSPAAFHYGPAHLIMHGNAAFLAAFGRGSLGMPAREVMTELPRSAFELMDRVYREGRPLARRLVLPGGEHRLVVVPRADPESGDVYGVTTHLRAQGPPVHPEEETNP
;
A
#
# COMPACT_ATOMS: atom_id res chain seq x y z
N MET A 1 26.01 -3.14 19.86
CA MET A 1 25.59 -3.22 19.63
C MET A 1 24.97 -3.20 19.15
N SER A 2 24.95 -3.16 18.95
CA SER A 2 24.17 -3.26 18.62
C SER A 2 23.56 -3.38 18.06
N GLU A 3 23.53 -3.56 18.04
CA GLU A 3 22.89 -3.83 17.63
C GLU A 3 22.04 -3.93 17.36
N THR A 4 22.19 -4.08 17.56
CA THR A 4 21.33 -4.24 17.40
C THR A 4 20.44 -3.98 17.06
N VAL A 5 20.20 -3.69 17.09
CA VAL A 5 19.37 -3.40 16.77
C VAL A 5 19.04 -3.36 15.88
N ASP A 6 19.22 -3.35 15.40
CA ASP A 6 19.00 -3.31 14.55
C ASP A 6 18.71 -3.99 13.82
N PRO A 7 18.79 -4.43 14.01
CA PRO A 7 18.66 -5.28 13.06
C PRO A 7 17.43 -5.50 12.72
N VAL A 8 16.97 -5.54 13.16
CA VAL A 8 15.85 -5.70 13.05
C VAL A 8 15.26 -5.00 12.19
N VAL A 9 15.33 -4.12 12.41
CA VAL A 9 14.79 -3.28 11.76
C VAL A 9 15.09 -3.34 10.49
N ARG A 10 16.09 -3.53 10.28
CA ARG A 10 16.46 -3.46 9.12
C ARG A 10 16.16 -4.55 8.43
N THR A 11 15.97 -5.41 9.02
CA THR A 11 15.73 -6.53 8.32
C THR A 11 14.53 -6.41 7.59
N ALA A 12 13.61 -5.79 8.08
CA ALA A 12 12.42 -5.68 7.38
C ALA A 12 12.64 -4.76 6.25
N SER A 13 12.51 -5.20 5.06
CA SER A 13 12.55 -4.34 3.92
C SER A 13 11.41 -3.37 4.02
N PRO A 14 11.67 -2.11 3.78
CA PRO A 14 10.59 -1.15 3.78
C PRO A 14 9.59 -1.50 2.71
N SER A 15 8.35 -1.37 3.02
CA SER A 15 7.28 -1.64 2.07
C SER A 15 6.84 -0.34 1.43
N PRO A 16 6.50 -0.37 0.14
CA PRO A 16 6.02 0.85 -0.51
C PRO A 16 4.78 1.40 0.14
N ALA A 17 4.81 2.67 0.47
CA ALA A 17 3.68 3.37 1.05
C ALA A 17 3.56 4.73 0.42
N ALA A 18 2.34 5.20 0.21
CA ALA A 18 2.11 6.48 -0.45
C ALA A 18 0.83 7.11 0.02
N PHE A 19 0.76 8.44 -0.12
CA PHE A 19 -0.47 9.17 0.08
C PHE A 19 -1.01 9.58 -1.28
N HIS A 20 -2.31 9.35 -1.48
CA HIS A 20 -2.99 9.66 -2.72
C HIS A 20 -4.13 10.63 -2.42
N TYR A 21 -4.22 11.70 -3.20
CA TYR A 21 -5.19 12.74 -2.97
C TYR A 21 -6.33 12.68 -3.95
N GLY A 22 -7.54 12.87 -3.46
CA GLY A 22 -8.72 13.05 -4.29
C GLY A 22 -9.24 11.76 -4.90
N PRO A 23 -10.32 11.86 -5.66
CA PRO A 23 -10.96 10.66 -6.22
C PRO A 23 -10.13 9.99 -7.31
N ALA A 24 -9.21 10.72 -7.93
CA ALA A 24 -8.34 10.12 -8.94
C ALA A 24 -7.10 9.49 -8.32
N HIS A 25 -6.96 9.57 -7.01
CA HIS A 25 -5.85 8.98 -6.26
C HIS A 25 -4.51 9.50 -6.78
N LEU A 26 -4.39 10.83 -6.84
CA LEU A 26 -3.13 11.44 -7.29
C LEU A 26 -2.04 11.16 -6.28
N ILE A 27 -0.91 10.69 -6.76
CA ILE A 27 0.21 10.32 -5.89
C ILE A 27 0.89 11.60 -5.42
N MET A 28 0.69 11.96 -4.17
CA MET A 28 1.23 13.20 -3.64
C MET A 28 2.50 12.99 -2.85
N HIS A 29 2.70 11.79 -2.31
CA HIS A 29 3.85 11.52 -1.49
C HIS A 29 4.08 10.01 -1.48
N GLY A 30 5.32 9.60 -1.50
CA GLY A 30 5.66 8.20 -1.40
C GLY A 30 6.93 8.04 -0.59
N ASN A 31 7.04 6.94 0.15
CA ASN A 31 8.26 6.69 0.89
C ASN A 31 9.34 6.20 -0.09
N ALA A 32 10.55 6.01 0.40
CA ALA A 32 11.65 5.63 -0.46
C ALA A 32 11.37 4.32 -1.20
N ALA A 33 10.72 3.37 -0.53
CA ALA A 33 10.40 2.09 -1.18
C ALA A 33 9.40 2.27 -2.31
N PHE A 34 8.42 3.15 -2.12
CA PHE A 34 7.44 3.46 -3.17
C PHE A 34 8.13 4.09 -4.37
N LEU A 35 8.98 5.09 -4.11
CA LEU A 35 9.65 5.79 -5.21
C LEU A 35 10.63 4.88 -5.93
N ALA A 36 11.25 3.93 -5.21
CA ALA A 36 12.11 2.96 -5.85
C ALA A 36 11.32 2.02 -6.76
N ALA A 37 10.11 1.66 -6.35
CA ALA A 37 9.29 0.73 -7.12
C ALA A 37 8.60 1.41 -8.30
N PHE A 38 8.13 2.63 -8.12
CA PHE A 38 7.28 3.29 -9.12
C PHE A 38 7.89 4.54 -9.74
N GLY A 39 9.03 4.99 -9.21
CA GLY A 39 9.75 6.11 -9.81
C GLY A 39 9.30 7.46 -9.27
N ARG A 40 10.22 8.42 -9.27
CA ARG A 40 9.90 9.77 -8.81
C ARG A 40 8.94 10.47 -9.73
N GLY A 41 8.90 10.08 -10.99
CA GLY A 41 7.95 10.66 -11.94
C GLY A 41 6.51 10.31 -11.62
N SER A 42 6.28 9.43 -10.63
CA SER A 42 4.92 9.06 -10.25
C SER A 42 4.22 10.18 -9.49
N LEU A 43 4.99 11.11 -8.89
CA LEU A 43 4.38 12.15 -8.08
C LEU A 43 3.50 13.06 -8.94
N GLY A 44 2.31 13.31 -8.47
CA GLY A 44 1.33 14.12 -9.18
C GLY A 44 0.50 13.34 -10.19
N MET A 45 0.81 12.07 -10.40
CA MET A 45 0.10 11.25 -11.38
C MET A 45 -1.01 10.43 -10.74
N PRO A 46 -2.05 10.11 -11.48
CA PRO A 46 -3.08 9.22 -10.95
C PRO A 46 -2.48 7.82 -10.72
N ALA A 47 -2.91 7.19 -9.65
CA ALA A 47 -2.37 5.88 -9.28
C ALA A 47 -2.55 4.86 -10.41
N ARG A 48 -3.68 4.90 -11.10
CA ARG A 48 -3.94 3.94 -12.17
C ARG A 48 -2.95 4.03 -13.32
N GLU A 49 -2.35 5.20 -13.51
CA GLU A 49 -1.41 5.39 -14.61
C GLU A 49 0.01 4.98 -14.25
N VAL A 50 0.29 4.89 -12.96
CA VAL A 50 1.63 4.61 -12.51
C VAL A 50 1.76 3.20 -11.96
N MET A 51 0.81 2.78 -11.15
CA MET A 51 0.89 1.50 -10.45
C MET A 51 0.25 0.42 -11.33
N THR A 52 0.76 0.30 -12.55
CA THR A 52 0.12 -0.53 -13.57
C THR A 52 0.23 -2.02 -13.29
N GLU A 53 1.10 -2.43 -12.39
CA GLU A 53 1.19 -3.83 -12.03
C GLU A 53 0.06 -4.27 -11.11
N LEU A 54 -0.64 -3.33 -10.52
CA LEU A 54 -1.73 -3.68 -9.61
C LEU A 54 -2.96 -4.08 -10.41
N PRO A 55 -3.68 -5.09 -9.95
CA PRO A 55 -4.92 -5.48 -10.63
C PRO A 55 -6.00 -4.43 -10.38
N ARG A 56 -7.03 -4.48 -11.22
CA ARG A 56 -8.16 -3.57 -11.09
C ARG A 56 -8.73 -3.56 -9.68
N SER A 57 -8.74 -4.74 -9.04
CA SER A 57 -9.32 -4.84 -7.70
C SER A 57 -8.59 -3.97 -6.68
N ALA A 58 -7.32 -3.66 -6.92
CA ALA A 58 -6.59 -2.77 -6.02
C ALA A 58 -7.15 -1.35 -6.10
N PHE A 59 -7.42 -0.88 -7.32
CA PHE A 59 -7.95 0.47 -7.49
C PHE A 59 -9.41 0.54 -7.03
N GLU A 60 -10.16 -0.52 -7.21
CA GLU A 60 -11.52 -0.59 -6.68
C GLU A 60 -11.51 -0.51 -5.16
N LEU A 61 -10.51 -1.13 -4.54
CA LEU A 61 -10.38 -1.05 -3.10
C LEU A 61 -10.08 0.38 -2.66
N MET A 62 -9.20 1.08 -3.38
CA MET A 62 -8.90 2.47 -3.08
C MET A 62 -10.14 3.34 -3.23
N ASP A 63 -10.90 3.13 -4.30
CA ASP A 63 -12.15 3.87 -4.52
C ASP A 63 -13.13 3.62 -3.36
N ARG A 64 -13.19 2.40 -2.92
CA ARG A 64 -14.11 2.02 -1.88
C ARG A 64 -13.73 2.65 -0.54
N VAL A 65 -12.45 2.63 -0.21
CA VAL A 65 -11.97 3.26 1.03
C VAL A 65 -12.22 4.77 0.98
N TYR A 66 -11.96 5.38 -0.18
CA TYR A 66 -12.19 6.80 -0.35
C TYR A 66 -13.67 7.14 -0.12
N ARG A 67 -14.55 6.30 -0.64
CA ARG A 67 -15.98 6.57 -0.56
C ARG A 67 -16.57 6.23 0.80
N GLU A 68 -16.13 5.11 1.39
CA GLU A 68 -16.73 4.64 2.63
C GLU A 68 -16.08 5.18 3.89
N GLY A 69 -14.84 5.66 3.77
CA GLY A 69 -14.17 6.27 4.91
C GLY A 69 -13.70 5.31 5.98
N ARG A 70 -13.46 4.06 5.62
CA ARG A 70 -12.93 3.10 6.58
C ARG A 70 -11.82 2.28 5.95
N PRO A 71 -10.85 1.82 6.74
CA PRO A 71 -9.72 1.09 6.17
C PRO A 71 -10.13 -0.28 5.71
N LEU A 72 -9.53 -0.73 4.62
CA LEU A 72 -9.75 -2.05 4.08
C LEU A 72 -8.41 -2.62 3.63
N ALA A 73 -8.34 -3.93 3.53
CA ALA A 73 -7.13 -4.59 3.07
C ALA A 73 -7.52 -5.71 2.12
N ARG A 74 -6.61 -6.05 1.22
CA ARG A 74 -6.86 -7.10 0.24
C ARG A 74 -5.55 -7.79 -0.10
N ARG A 75 -5.61 -9.10 -0.27
CA ARG A 75 -4.47 -9.84 -0.73
C ARG A 75 -4.40 -9.77 -2.24
N LEU A 76 -3.20 -9.56 -2.77
CA LEU A 76 -2.99 -9.46 -4.19
C LEU A 76 -1.89 -10.41 -4.61
N VAL A 77 -1.99 -10.93 -5.82
CA VAL A 77 -0.91 -11.72 -6.41
C VAL A 77 -0.29 -10.85 -7.49
N LEU A 78 0.94 -10.45 -7.28
CA LEU A 78 1.67 -9.58 -8.21
C LEU A 78 2.84 -10.35 -8.80
N PRO A 79 3.49 -9.80 -9.81
CA PRO A 79 4.63 -10.51 -10.41
C PRO A 79 5.70 -10.93 -9.42
N GLY A 80 5.89 -10.17 -8.37
CA GLY A 80 6.89 -10.51 -7.38
C GLY A 80 6.39 -11.44 -6.30
N GLY A 81 5.15 -11.89 -6.35
CA GLY A 81 4.61 -12.81 -5.35
C GLY A 81 3.37 -12.26 -4.68
N GLU A 82 3.03 -12.86 -3.56
CA GLU A 82 1.83 -12.48 -2.85
C GLU A 82 2.06 -11.25 -2.02
N HIS A 83 1.13 -10.32 -2.06
CA HIS A 83 1.22 -9.06 -1.33
C HIS A 83 -0.08 -8.79 -0.62
N ARG A 84 -0.02 -7.91 0.36
CA ARG A 84 -1.21 -7.43 1.04
C ARG A 84 -1.25 -5.93 0.86
N LEU A 85 -2.33 -5.44 0.29
CA LEU A 85 -2.54 -4.01 0.11
C LEU A 85 -3.44 -3.53 1.23
N VAL A 86 -2.95 -2.58 2.02
CA VAL A 86 -3.74 -1.96 3.08
C VAL A 86 -4.02 -0.54 2.64
N VAL A 87 -5.28 -0.13 2.67
CA VAL A 87 -5.68 1.21 2.25
C VAL A 87 -6.41 1.85 3.42
N VAL A 88 -5.97 3.04 3.80
CA VAL A 88 -6.51 3.74 4.96
C VAL A 88 -6.99 5.11 4.52
N PRO A 89 -8.19 5.52 4.90
CA PRO A 89 -8.68 6.84 4.49
C PRO A 89 -7.98 7.94 5.27
N ARG A 90 -7.84 9.09 4.64
CA ARG A 90 -7.36 10.29 5.28
C ARG A 90 -8.51 11.27 5.26
N ALA A 91 -8.89 11.75 6.41
CA ALA A 91 -10.06 12.60 6.55
C ALA A 91 -9.72 13.85 7.33
N ASP A 92 -10.44 14.91 7.01
CA ASP A 92 -10.31 16.16 7.74
C ASP A 92 -10.84 15.92 9.17
N PRO A 93 -10.06 16.20 10.20
CA PRO A 93 -10.49 15.91 11.56
C PRO A 93 -11.69 16.72 12.01
N GLU A 94 -11.94 17.88 11.39
CA GLU A 94 -13.07 18.68 11.79
C GLU A 94 -14.34 18.31 11.06
N SER A 95 -14.28 18.13 9.77
CA SER A 95 -15.49 17.84 9.00
C SER A 95 -15.72 16.34 8.82
N GLY A 96 -14.69 15.53 8.95
CA GLY A 96 -14.81 14.11 8.68
C GLY A 96 -14.77 13.76 7.21
N ASP A 97 -14.62 14.77 6.35
CA ASP A 97 -14.60 14.50 4.91
C ASP A 97 -13.30 13.82 4.50
N VAL A 98 -13.43 12.76 3.74
CA VAL A 98 -12.27 12.04 3.24
C VAL A 98 -11.70 12.81 2.07
N TYR A 99 -10.40 13.10 2.10
CA TYR A 99 -9.76 13.81 1.01
C TYR A 99 -8.71 12.95 0.30
N GLY A 100 -8.45 11.78 0.79
CA GLY A 100 -7.48 10.91 0.14
C GLY A 100 -7.36 9.59 0.87
N VAL A 101 -6.42 8.77 0.40
CA VAL A 101 -6.14 7.48 1.04
C VAL A 101 -4.64 7.30 1.11
N THR A 102 -4.19 6.50 2.07
CA THR A 102 -2.80 6.04 2.07
C THR A 102 -2.81 4.57 1.74
N THR A 103 -1.84 4.15 0.95
CA THR A 103 -1.68 2.75 0.60
C THR A 103 -0.40 2.22 1.19
N HIS A 104 -0.41 0.96 1.53
CA HIS A 104 0.77 0.29 2.05
C HIS A 104 0.77 -1.10 1.41
N LEU A 105 1.76 -1.38 0.60
CA LEU A 105 1.84 -2.64 -0.13
C LEU A 105 2.90 -3.51 0.52
N ARG A 106 2.47 -4.55 1.21
CA ARG A 106 3.38 -5.40 1.95
C ARG A 106 3.58 -6.72 1.27
N ALA A 107 4.84 -7.09 1.06
CA ALA A 107 5.14 -8.40 0.53
C ALA A 107 4.87 -9.42 1.61
N GLN A 108 4.16 -10.48 1.25
CA GLN A 108 3.84 -11.52 2.21
C GLN A 108 4.86 -12.64 2.21
N GLY A 109 5.77 -12.60 1.29
CA GLY A 109 6.77 -13.63 1.20
C GLY A 109 6.19 -14.91 0.64
N PRO A 110 6.99 -15.93 0.56
CA PRO A 110 6.51 -17.20 0.03
C PRO A 110 5.58 -17.83 1.04
N PRO A 111 4.64 -18.56 0.54
CA PRO A 111 3.73 -19.23 1.42
C PRO A 111 4.46 -20.30 2.13
N VAL A 112 4.63 -20.15 3.33
CA VAL A 112 5.32 -21.02 4.04
C VAL A 112 4.59 -21.98 4.69
N HIS A 113 3.64 -21.78 5.11
CA HIS A 113 2.96 -22.60 5.78
C HIS A 113 1.80 -22.77 5.28
N PRO A 114 1.79 -23.41 4.56
CA PRO A 114 0.61 -23.62 4.09
C PRO A 114 -0.03 -24.32 5.15
N GLU A 115 0.69 -24.75 5.79
CA GLU A 115 0.24 -25.34 6.76
C GLU A 115 -0.37 -24.59 7.63
N GLU A 116 -0.14 -23.79 7.66
CA GLU A 116 -0.70 -23.08 8.46
C GLU A 116 -1.80 -22.70 8.09
N GLU A 117 -1.94 -23.10 7.22
CA GLU A 117 -2.94 -22.88 6.85
C GLU A 117 -3.71 -23.65 6.97
N THR A 118 -3.32 -24.38 7.03
CA THR A 118 -3.85 -25.15 7.31
C THR A 118 -4.26 -25.32 8.20
N ASN A 119 -4.05 -25.22 8.26
CA ASN A 119 -4.29 -25.28 9.04
C ASN A 119 -4.70 -25.07 9.51
N PRO A 120 -4.83 -25.25 9.48
CA PRO A 120 -5.24 -25.05 9.83
C PRO A 120 -5.59 -24.94 10.05
#